data_aabb2c49927b697bcb25e017f9d70367
#
_entry.id   aabb2c49927b697bcb25e017f9d70367
#
_cell.length_a   1.000
_cell.length_b   1.000
_cell.length_c   1.000
_cell.angle_alpha   90.00
_cell.angle_beta   90.00
_cell.angle_gamma   90.00
#
_symmetry.space_group_name_H-M   'P 1'
#
loop_
_entity.id
_entity.type
_entity.pdbx_description
1 polymer ?
#
loop_
_entity_poly.entity_id
_entity_poly.type
_entity_poly.pdbx_seq_one_letter_code
_entity_poly.pdbx_strand_id
1 'polypeptide(L)'
;DDNPNPANFASIADQGPFNNMGVPGAKSFHLVTDGYGQLNPYFGRFMSDPNTNVLADAMAVQPTFFTLWAGINDVLTYAIAGGEEDSITDQPLFAGAVRSMLQTLTSGGAKGAVANIPQITSIPFFNTVPYNPIGLSSDEAAALNAGYEGYNQGAQNAGVDPISFSEGPNAMVIEETDAPYNQLGGMRQINAGELVLLTIPMDSIKCAGWGTQKPVPDEYVLDEQEIAAITGAIDGYNQTIAGLADQFGLAMVDVKSRMQNAAEDGLRFDGVGYSIEFVSGGLFSLDGVHLTGQGYAIVANDFIKAINDTYNAEIPTVSVTRYSGIHFP
;
A
#
# COMPACT_ATOMS: atom_id res chain seq x y z
N ASP A 1 12.01 -17.13 7.45
CA ASP A 1 11.09 -18.28 7.68
C ASP A 1 9.66 -17.82 7.41
N ASP A 2 9.27 -17.89 6.14
CA ASP A 2 7.93 -17.54 5.65
C ASP A 2 6.86 -18.61 5.97
N ASN A 3 7.13 -19.44 6.97
CA ASN A 3 6.17 -20.45 7.36
C ASN A 3 5.32 -19.90 8.53
N PRO A 4 4.08 -19.44 8.27
CA PRO A 4 3.23 -18.93 9.34
C PRO A 4 3.13 -20.01 10.41
N ASN A 5 3.44 -19.67 11.65
CA ASN A 5 3.34 -20.60 12.77
C ASN A 5 1.92 -21.21 12.77
N PRO A 6 1.77 -22.53 12.59
CA PRO A 6 0.45 -23.18 12.51
C PRO A 6 -0.47 -22.84 13.70
N ALA A 7 0.10 -22.51 14.84
CA ALA A 7 -0.67 -22.08 16.02
C ALA A 7 -1.43 -20.76 15.79
N ASN A 8 -0.96 -19.90 14.88
CA ASN A 8 -1.61 -18.62 14.58
C ASN A 8 -2.85 -18.77 13.70
N PHE A 9 -3.04 -19.93 13.06
CA PHE A 9 -4.18 -20.23 12.21
C PHE A 9 -5.15 -21.25 12.83
N ALA A 10 -4.98 -21.60 14.10
CA ALA A 10 -5.99 -22.39 14.81
C ALA A 10 -7.33 -21.66 14.78
N SER A 11 -8.41 -22.41 14.49
CA SER A 11 -9.75 -21.85 14.46
C SER A 11 -10.14 -21.30 15.83
N ILE A 12 -10.76 -20.12 15.80
CA ILE A 12 -11.36 -19.45 16.96
C ILE A 12 -12.85 -19.19 16.72
N ALA A 13 -13.45 -19.84 15.73
CA ALA A 13 -14.85 -19.63 15.33
C ALA A 13 -15.85 -19.83 16.49
N ASP A 14 -15.54 -20.74 17.40
CA ASP A 14 -16.32 -21.01 18.62
C ASP A 14 -16.28 -19.89 19.67
N GLN A 15 -15.36 -18.92 19.52
CA GLN A 15 -15.24 -17.76 20.40
C GLN A 15 -16.05 -16.55 19.87
N GLY A 16 -16.67 -16.70 18.69
CA GLY A 16 -17.52 -15.67 18.09
C GLY A 16 -18.86 -15.48 18.80
N PRO A 17 -19.69 -14.57 18.30
CA PRO A 17 -19.45 -13.74 17.11
C PRO A 17 -18.44 -12.61 17.35
N PHE A 18 -17.76 -12.21 16.26
CA PHE A 18 -16.74 -11.16 16.30
C PHE A 18 -17.28 -9.84 15.77
N ASN A 19 -16.90 -8.72 16.39
CA ASN A 19 -17.20 -7.37 15.90
C ASN A 19 -16.13 -6.82 14.94
N ASN A 20 -14.90 -7.34 15.03
CA ASN A 20 -13.84 -7.00 14.11
C ASN A 20 -13.76 -8.06 13.01
N MET A 21 -14.12 -7.65 11.80
CA MET A 21 -14.14 -8.48 10.60
C MET A 21 -13.02 -8.12 9.63
N GLY A 22 -11.97 -7.44 10.09
CA GLY A 22 -10.80 -7.10 9.29
C GLY A 22 -10.03 -8.36 8.87
N VAL A 23 -9.74 -8.48 7.57
CA VAL A 23 -9.04 -9.63 6.99
C VAL A 23 -7.78 -9.15 6.26
N PRO A 24 -6.58 -9.50 6.74
CA PRO A 24 -5.34 -9.16 6.06
C PRO A 24 -5.31 -9.68 4.62
N GLY A 25 -4.83 -8.84 3.69
CA GLY A 25 -4.71 -9.17 2.27
C GLY A 25 -6.02 -9.24 1.48
N ALA A 26 -7.18 -9.00 2.11
CA ALA A 26 -8.45 -9.04 1.40
C ALA A 26 -8.63 -7.84 0.47
N LYS A 27 -8.86 -8.09 -0.81
CA LYS A 27 -9.38 -7.10 -1.77
C LYS A 27 -10.88 -6.86 -1.52
N SER A 28 -11.42 -5.77 -2.01
CA SER A 28 -12.82 -5.39 -1.80
C SER A 28 -13.83 -6.49 -2.17
N PHE A 29 -13.64 -7.13 -3.33
CA PHE A 29 -14.53 -8.19 -3.80
C PHE A 29 -14.40 -9.50 -3.01
N HIS A 30 -13.25 -9.75 -2.37
CA HIS A 30 -13.08 -10.92 -1.50
C HIS A 30 -14.04 -10.89 -0.30
N LEU A 31 -14.37 -9.68 0.20
CA LEU A 31 -15.24 -9.51 1.37
C LEU A 31 -16.69 -9.96 1.12
N VAL A 32 -17.09 -10.04 -0.15
CA VAL A 32 -18.42 -10.48 -0.59
C VAL A 32 -18.40 -11.83 -1.32
N THR A 33 -17.23 -12.49 -1.38
CA THR A 33 -17.06 -13.77 -2.09
C THR A 33 -17.27 -14.93 -1.13
N ASP A 34 -18.26 -15.79 -1.44
CA ASP A 34 -18.53 -16.99 -0.67
C ASP A 34 -17.33 -17.96 -0.68
N GLY A 35 -17.06 -18.58 0.46
CA GLY A 35 -15.96 -19.53 0.61
C GLY A 35 -14.56 -18.89 0.65
N TYR A 36 -14.45 -17.58 0.74
CA TYR A 36 -13.15 -16.89 0.77
C TYR A 36 -12.24 -17.36 1.91
N GLY A 37 -12.80 -17.78 3.05
CA GLY A 37 -12.03 -18.30 4.18
C GLY A 37 -11.28 -19.61 3.88
N GLN A 38 -11.62 -20.31 2.79
CA GLN A 38 -10.85 -21.48 2.33
C GLN A 38 -9.58 -21.09 1.59
N LEU A 39 -9.52 -19.86 1.07
CA LEU A 39 -8.37 -19.31 0.36
C LEU A 39 -7.53 -18.37 1.22
N ASN A 40 -8.13 -17.73 2.22
CA ASN A 40 -7.46 -16.81 3.12
C ASN A 40 -7.46 -17.38 4.55
N PRO A 41 -6.30 -17.80 5.08
CA PRO A 41 -6.22 -18.43 6.40
C PRO A 41 -6.57 -17.48 7.55
N TYR A 42 -6.44 -16.17 7.36
CA TYR A 42 -6.84 -15.19 8.38
C TYR A 42 -8.35 -15.16 8.55
N PHE A 43 -9.12 -15.13 7.46
CA PHE A 43 -10.58 -15.28 7.56
C PHE A 43 -10.99 -16.70 7.94
N GLY A 44 -10.34 -17.71 7.35
CA GLY A 44 -10.57 -19.12 7.68
C GLY A 44 -10.48 -19.44 9.16
N ARG A 45 -9.68 -18.67 9.92
CA ARG A 45 -9.50 -18.82 11.35
C ARG A 45 -10.78 -18.52 12.16
N PHE A 46 -11.62 -17.60 11.71
CA PHE A 46 -12.80 -17.12 12.46
C PHE A 46 -14.11 -17.16 11.67
N MET A 47 -14.10 -17.58 10.42
CA MET A 47 -15.33 -17.76 9.63
C MET A 47 -16.34 -18.64 10.34
N SER A 48 -17.62 -18.32 10.25
CA SER A 48 -18.70 -19.08 10.87
C SER A 48 -18.98 -20.42 10.16
N ASP A 49 -18.78 -20.45 8.85
CA ASP A 49 -18.99 -21.62 7.98
C ASP A 49 -18.02 -21.58 6.80
N PRO A 50 -17.51 -22.72 6.28
CA PRO A 50 -16.61 -22.74 5.13
C PRO A 50 -17.12 -22.09 3.84
N ASN A 51 -18.44 -21.97 3.68
CA ASN A 51 -19.06 -21.36 2.50
C ASN A 51 -19.52 -19.92 2.74
N THR A 52 -19.31 -19.35 3.93
CA THR A 52 -19.66 -17.97 4.25
C THR A 52 -18.71 -16.98 3.58
N ASN A 53 -19.09 -15.71 3.59
CA ASN A 53 -18.22 -14.58 3.27
C ASN A 53 -18.13 -13.60 4.45
N VAL A 54 -17.18 -12.68 4.41
CA VAL A 54 -16.91 -11.73 5.50
C VAL A 54 -18.12 -10.84 5.79
N LEU A 55 -18.83 -10.39 4.74
CA LEU A 55 -20.01 -9.55 4.88
C LEU A 55 -21.17 -10.30 5.54
N ALA A 56 -21.38 -11.58 5.19
CA ALA A 56 -22.42 -12.39 5.80
C ALA A 56 -22.18 -12.60 7.30
N ASP A 57 -20.93 -12.87 7.69
CA ASP A 57 -20.56 -13.00 9.10
C ASP A 57 -20.70 -11.67 9.86
N ALA A 58 -20.34 -10.53 9.21
CA ALA A 58 -20.58 -9.21 9.77
C ALA A 58 -22.07 -8.91 10.00
N MET A 59 -22.95 -9.38 9.11
CA MET A 59 -24.40 -9.20 9.24
C MET A 59 -25.03 -10.14 10.29
N ALA A 60 -24.39 -11.26 10.60
CA ALA A 60 -24.90 -12.20 11.62
C ALA A 60 -24.98 -11.58 13.02
N VAL A 61 -24.15 -10.58 13.33
CA VAL A 61 -24.21 -9.83 14.60
C VAL A 61 -25.26 -8.71 14.59
N GLN A 62 -26.00 -8.51 13.51
CA GLN A 62 -27.03 -7.45 13.36
C GLN A 62 -26.52 -6.05 13.76
N PRO A 63 -25.45 -5.54 13.09
CA PRO A 63 -24.82 -4.31 13.51
C PRO A 63 -25.79 -3.12 13.41
N THR A 64 -25.78 -2.25 14.41
CA THR A 64 -26.50 -0.97 14.38
C THR A 64 -25.62 0.19 13.91
N PHE A 65 -24.31 -0.04 13.94
CA PHE A 65 -23.28 0.85 13.42
C PHE A 65 -22.10 0.03 12.88
N PHE A 66 -21.48 0.51 11.78
CA PHE A 66 -20.28 -0.11 11.21
C PHE A 66 -19.23 0.92 10.83
N THR A 67 -17.98 0.47 10.75
CA THR A 67 -16.90 1.17 10.08
C THR A 67 -16.39 0.30 8.93
N LEU A 68 -16.15 0.90 7.77
CA LEU A 68 -15.61 0.21 6.61
C LEU A 68 -14.37 0.97 6.08
N TRP A 69 -13.24 0.28 6.07
CA TRP A 69 -12.03 0.75 5.41
C TRP A 69 -11.48 -0.42 4.59
N ALA A 70 -11.81 -0.43 3.31
CA ALA A 70 -11.47 -1.49 2.37
C ALA A 70 -11.02 -0.89 1.04
N GLY A 71 -10.27 -1.65 0.25
CA GLY A 71 -9.82 -1.25 -1.07
C GLY A 71 -8.33 -0.98 -1.20
N ILE A 72 -7.59 -0.90 -0.10
CA ILE A 72 -6.12 -0.72 -0.17
C ILE A 72 -5.48 -1.90 -0.90
N ASN A 73 -5.87 -3.13 -0.58
CA ASN A 73 -5.31 -4.33 -1.22
C ASN A 73 -5.70 -4.48 -2.69
N ASP A 74 -6.71 -3.76 -3.18
CA ASP A 74 -7.11 -3.75 -4.58
C ASP A 74 -6.04 -3.17 -5.51
N VAL A 75 -5.08 -2.42 -4.95
CA VAL A 75 -3.90 -1.84 -5.64
C VAL A 75 -2.59 -2.25 -4.98
N LEU A 76 -2.57 -2.49 -3.66
CA LEU A 76 -1.33 -2.70 -2.91
C LEU A 76 -0.60 -3.97 -3.34
N THR A 77 -1.30 -5.07 -3.57
CA THR A 77 -0.70 -6.35 -3.97
C THR A 77 0.03 -6.25 -5.31
N TYR A 78 -0.52 -5.49 -6.27
CA TYR A 78 0.15 -5.12 -7.50
C TYR A 78 1.41 -4.29 -7.24
N ALA A 79 1.28 -3.23 -6.44
CA ALA A 79 2.37 -2.29 -6.21
C ALA A 79 3.57 -2.89 -5.45
N ILE A 80 3.34 -3.73 -4.43
CA ILE A 80 4.44 -4.36 -3.66
C ILE A 80 5.16 -5.47 -4.41
N ALA A 81 4.60 -5.93 -5.53
CA ALA A 81 5.20 -6.90 -6.46
C ALA A 81 5.88 -6.23 -7.66
N GLY A 82 6.09 -4.90 -7.65
CA GLY A 82 6.69 -4.18 -8.77
C GLY A 82 5.86 -4.26 -10.05
N GLY A 83 4.53 -4.36 -9.95
CA GLY A 83 3.67 -4.47 -11.13
C GLY A 83 3.52 -5.87 -11.75
N GLU A 84 4.31 -6.86 -11.31
CA GLU A 84 4.52 -8.12 -12.04
C GLU A 84 3.53 -9.26 -11.70
N GLU A 85 3.18 -9.47 -10.43
CA GLU A 85 2.55 -10.74 -10.00
C GLU A 85 1.03 -10.67 -9.81
N ASP A 86 0.41 -9.49 -9.81
CA ASP A 86 -1.01 -9.30 -9.53
C ASP A 86 -1.60 -8.24 -10.46
N SER A 87 -2.89 -8.01 -10.33
CA SER A 87 -3.57 -6.96 -11.10
C SER A 87 -4.28 -5.99 -10.18
N ILE A 88 -4.30 -4.73 -10.57
CA ILE A 88 -5.18 -3.72 -9.99
C ILE A 88 -6.62 -4.16 -10.24
N THR A 89 -7.45 -4.19 -9.19
CA THR A 89 -8.87 -4.52 -9.34
C THR A 89 -9.56 -3.49 -10.25
N ASP A 90 -10.25 -3.95 -11.27
CA ASP A 90 -10.93 -3.03 -12.18
C ASP A 90 -12.05 -2.24 -11.49
N GLN A 91 -12.27 -1.02 -11.96
CA GLN A 91 -13.20 -0.07 -11.36
C GLN A 91 -14.64 -0.60 -11.23
N PRO A 92 -15.24 -1.31 -12.21
CA PRO A 92 -16.58 -1.89 -12.09
C PRO A 92 -16.66 -2.96 -10.99
N LEU A 93 -15.67 -3.83 -10.86
CA LEU A 93 -15.63 -4.87 -9.84
C LEU A 93 -15.53 -4.26 -8.44
N PHE A 94 -14.61 -3.30 -8.25
CA PHE A 94 -14.47 -2.54 -7.01
C PHE A 94 -15.78 -1.85 -6.63
N ALA A 95 -16.37 -1.09 -7.56
CA ALA A 95 -17.61 -0.34 -7.34
C ALA A 95 -18.78 -1.27 -6.98
N GLY A 96 -18.88 -2.42 -7.67
CA GLY A 96 -19.88 -3.44 -7.39
C GLY A 96 -19.75 -4.01 -5.98
N ALA A 97 -18.54 -4.36 -5.57
CA ALA A 97 -18.24 -4.91 -4.25
C ALA A 97 -18.56 -3.90 -3.12
N VAL A 98 -18.05 -2.67 -3.22
CA VAL A 98 -18.31 -1.62 -2.21
C VAL A 98 -19.80 -1.29 -2.13
N ARG A 99 -20.48 -1.16 -3.27
CA ARG A 99 -21.94 -0.95 -3.29
C ARG A 99 -22.69 -2.08 -2.60
N SER A 100 -22.34 -3.33 -2.88
CA SER A 100 -22.97 -4.51 -2.27
C SER A 100 -22.77 -4.50 -0.74
N MET A 101 -21.55 -4.22 -0.28
CA MET A 101 -21.25 -4.11 1.16
C MET A 101 -22.12 -3.03 1.81
N LEU A 102 -22.11 -1.80 1.29
CA LEU A 102 -22.83 -0.68 1.89
C LEU A 102 -24.35 -0.87 1.85
N GLN A 103 -24.89 -1.39 0.74
CA GLN A 103 -26.31 -1.70 0.62
C GLN A 103 -26.75 -2.75 1.66
N THR A 104 -25.94 -3.78 1.86
CA THR A 104 -26.23 -4.85 2.83
C THR A 104 -26.09 -4.34 4.27
N LEU A 105 -24.99 -3.67 4.59
CA LEU A 105 -24.74 -3.13 5.94
C LEU A 105 -25.82 -2.12 6.38
N THR A 106 -26.36 -1.31 5.45
CA THR A 106 -27.39 -0.32 5.75
C THR A 106 -28.82 -0.86 5.67
N SER A 107 -29.04 -2.09 5.18
CA SER A 107 -30.38 -2.66 4.93
C SER A 107 -31.27 -2.73 6.17
N GLY A 108 -30.67 -2.89 7.36
CA GLY A 108 -31.35 -2.87 8.67
C GLY A 108 -31.47 -1.48 9.30
N GLY A 109 -31.10 -0.42 8.60
CA GLY A 109 -31.09 0.94 9.14
C GLY A 109 -29.83 1.27 9.95
N ALA A 110 -28.80 0.45 9.90
CA ALA A 110 -27.53 0.74 10.54
C ALA A 110 -26.89 2.01 9.95
N LYS A 111 -26.26 2.80 10.80
CA LYS A 111 -25.41 3.93 10.42
C LYS A 111 -23.97 3.45 10.25
N GLY A 112 -23.12 4.25 9.62
CA GLY A 112 -21.73 3.84 9.48
C GLY A 112 -20.79 4.97 9.09
N ALA A 113 -19.49 4.64 9.09
CA ALA A 113 -18.44 5.49 8.60
C ALA A 113 -17.58 4.70 7.58
N VAL A 114 -17.25 5.34 6.47
CA VAL A 114 -16.41 4.78 5.41
C VAL A 114 -15.17 5.63 5.24
N ALA A 115 -14.01 5.00 5.07
CA ALA A 115 -12.78 5.72 4.81
C ALA A 115 -12.37 5.60 3.33
N ASN A 116 -11.79 6.68 2.81
CA ASN A 116 -11.12 6.66 1.52
C ASN A 116 -9.74 5.98 1.61
N ILE A 117 -9.16 5.69 0.44
CA ILE A 117 -7.87 5.01 0.29
C ILE A 117 -6.78 6.09 0.18
N PRO A 118 -5.72 6.04 1.01
CA PRO A 118 -4.57 6.94 0.87
C PRO A 118 -3.80 6.64 -0.42
N GLN A 119 -2.97 7.59 -0.87
CA GLN A 119 -2.03 7.36 -1.95
C GLN A 119 -0.94 6.42 -1.44
N ILE A 120 -0.99 5.15 -1.87
CA ILE A 120 -0.07 4.12 -1.35
C ILE A 120 1.38 4.36 -1.78
N THR A 121 1.61 4.95 -2.95
CA THR A 121 2.97 5.28 -3.42
C THR A 121 3.70 6.29 -2.55
N SER A 122 3.01 6.96 -1.60
CA SER A 122 3.64 7.87 -0.64
C SER A 122 4.07 7.21 0.68
N ILE A 123 3.73 5.93 0.94
CA ILE A 123 4.11 5.27 2.19
C ILE A 123 5.60 4.85 2.21
N PRO A 124 6.19 4.59 3.39
CA PRO A 124 7.63 4.30 3.50
C PRO A 124 8.13 3.16 2.63
N PHE A 125 7.32 2.13 2.38
CA PHE A 125 7.68 0.98 1.55
C PHE A 125 8.18 1.38 0.15
N PHE A 126 7.66 2.47 -0.41
CA PHE A 126 8.00 2.96 -1.76
C PHE A 126 8.96 4.15 -1.75
N ASN A 127 9.25 4.76 -0.59
CA ASN A 127 10.00 6.01 -0.51
C ASN A 127 11.27 5.93 0.33
N THR A 128 11.57 4.76 0.94
CA THR A 128 12.75 4.62 1.80
C THR A 128 14.02 4.43 1.01
N VAL A 129 13.98 3.71 -0.12
CA VAL A 129 15.13 3.50 -0.98
C VAL A 129 15.13 4.57 -2.08
N PRO A 130 16.13 5.47 -2.13
CA PRO A 130 16.18 6.47 -3.18
C PRO A 130 16.50 5.83 -4.54
N TYR A 131 16.06 6.45 -5.63
CA TYR A 131 16.37 6.01 -7.00
C TYR A 131 17.89 6.07 -7.35
N ASN A 132 18.67 6.85 -6.59
CA ASN A 132 20.08 7.13 -6.83
C ASN A 132 20.98 6.81 -5.63
N PRO A 133 20.94 5.61 -5.04
CA PRO A 133 21.67 5.29 -3.81
C PRO A 133 23.15 4.99 -4.05
N ILE A 134 23.62 4.95 -5.30
CA ILE A 134 24.94 4.44 -5.68
C ILE A 134 25.94 5.60 -5.67
N GLY A 135 26.77 5.68 -4.63
CA GLY A 135 27.89 6.62 -4.57
C GLY A 135 29.11 6.06 -5.29
N LEU A 136 29.61 6.77 -6.29
CA LEU A 136 30.79 6.40 -7.08
C LEU A 136 31.91 7.42 -6.93
N SER A 137 33.15 6.97 -7.00
CA SER A 137 34.32 7.82 -7.31
C SER A 137 34.38 8.13 -8.81
N SER A 138 35.19 9.13 -9.15
CA SER A 138 35.42 9.50 -10.56
C SER A 138 35.95 8.35 -11.41
N ASP A 139 36.85 7.54 -10.86
CA ASP A 139 37.44 6.40 -11.56
C ASP A 139 36.44 5.27 -11.79
N GLU A 140 35.59 4.99 -10.78
CA GLU A 140 34.52 3.99 -10.90
C GLU A 140 33.47 4.42 -11.93
N ALA A 141 33.06 5.68 -11.91
CA ALA A 141 32.14 6.22 -12.89
C ALA A 141 32.71 6.15 -14.31
N ALA A 142 33.99 6.49 -14.50
CA ALA A 142 34.66 6.37 -15.79
C ALA A 142 34.71 4.92 -16.29
N ALA A 143 35.01 3.97 -15.41
CA ALA A 143 35.06 2.55 -15.76
C ALA A 143 33.66 2.00 -16.18
N LEU A 144 32.60 2.39 -15.47
CA LEU A 144 31.21 2.02 -15.81
C LEU A 144 30.79 2.63 -17.14
N ASN A 145 31.05 3.92 -17.36
CA ASN A 145 30.75 4.60 -18.63
C ASN A 145 31.43 3.92 -19.82
N ALA A 146 32.68 3.51 -19.67
CA ALA A 146 33.38 2.76 -20.72
C ALA A 146 32.70 1.39 -21.00
N GLY A 147 32.16 0.73 -19.98
CA GLY A 147 31.39 -0.50 -20.13
C GLY A 147 30.08 -0.33 -20.89
N TYR A 148 29.45 0.84 -20.77
CA TYR A 148 28.17 1.17 -21.42
C TYR A 148 28.30 1.83 -22.80
N GLU A 149 29.49 2.02 -23.33
CA GLU A 149 29.70 2.70 -24.63
C GLU A 149 28.90 2.04 -25.76
N GLY A 150 28.91 0.71 -25.84
CA GLY A 150 28.17 -0.04 -26.86
C GLY A 150 26.64 0.11 -26.71
N TYR A 151 26.13 0.06 -25.49
CA TYR A 151 24.73 0.33 -25.19
C TYR A 151 24.36 1.77 -25.61
N ASN A 152 25.16 2.75 -25.24
CA ASN A 152 24.89 4.16 -25.50
C ASN A 152 24.87 4.50 -27.00
N GLN A 153 25.66 3.82 -27.83
CA GLN A 153 25.56 3.93 -29.30
C GLN A 153 24.20 3.42 -29.79
N GLY A 154 23.73 2.31 -29.26
CA GLY A 154 22.39 1.77 -29.54
C GLY A 154 21.28 2.71 -29.10
N ALA A 155 21.39 3.23 -27.88
CA ALA A 155 20.42 4.16 -27.29
C ALA A 155 20.29 5.46 -28.11
N GLN A 156 21.42 6.03 -28.58
CA GLN A 156 21.42 7.18 -29.46
C GLN A 156 20.68 6.91 -30.77
N ASN A 157 20.89 5.74 -31.38
CA ASN A 157 20.20 5.34 -32.60
C ASN A 157 18.69 5.12 -32.39
N ALA A 158 18.31 4.65 -31.22
CA ALA A 158 16.92 4.45 -30.83
C ALA A 158 16.23 5.73 -30.34
N GLY A 159 16.97 6.82 -30.08
CA GLY A 159 16.44 8.08 -29.60
C GLY A 159 16.03 8.05 -28.13
N VAL A 160 16.68 7.23 -27.32
CA VAL A 160 16.47 7.13 -25.85
C VAL A 160 17.72 7.58 -25.10
N ASP A 161 17.55 7.84 -23.80
CA ASP A 161 18.60 8.35 -22.96
C ASP A 161 19.73 7.33 -22.76
N PRO A 162 21.00 7.79 -22.77
CA PRO A 162 22.13 6.93 -22.49
C PRO A 162 22.21 6.59 -20.99
N ILE A 163 22.81 5.44 -20.67
CA ILE A 163 23.24 5.13 -19.31
C ILE A 163 24.54 5.88 -19.03
N SER A 164 24.53 6.71 -17.96
CA SER A 164 25.69 7.53 -17.61
C SER A 164 25.88 7.65 -16.10
N PHE A 165 27.14 7.64 -15.67
CA PHE A 165 27.53 7.74 -14.26
C PHE A 165 28.48 8.92 -14.05
N SER A 166 28.44 9.50 -12.86
CA SER A 166 29.30 10.59 -12.43
C SER A 166 29.82 10.35 -11.00
N GLU A 167 30.78 11.14 -10.58
CA GLU A 167 31.20 11.15 -9.17
C GLU A 167 30.02 11.55 -8.27
N GLY A 168 29.82 10.83 -7.16
CA GLY A 168 28.72 11.05 -6.23
C GLY A 168 27.54 10.09 -6.43
N PRO A 169 26.30 10.47 -6.00
CA PRO A 169 25.10 9.66 -6.14
C PRO A 169 24.67 9.46 -7.60
N ASN A 170 24.28 8.23 -7.95
CA ASN A 170 23.89 7.87 -9.31
C ASN A 170 22.57 7.10 -9.33
N ALA A 171 21.76 7.35 -10.35
CA ALA A 171 20.57 6.59 -10.68
C ALA A 171 20.92 5.12 -11.01
N MET A 172 20.15 4.19 -10.50
CA MET A 172 20.37 2.78 -10.75
C MET A 172 20.01 2.42 -12.20
N VAL A 173 20.71 1.40 -12.74
CA VAL A 173 20.27 0.71 -13.94
C VAL A 173 19.22 -0.34 -13.52
N ILE A 174 18.10 -0.34 -14.18
CA ILE A 174 16.94 -1.22 -13.94
C ILE A 174 16.63 -2.07 -15.18
N GLU A 175 15.95 -3.18 -14.99
CA GLU A 175 15.36 -3.94 -16.11
C GLU A 175 14.26 -3.09 -16.76
N GLU A 176 14.14 -3.22 -18.09
CA GLU A 176 13.11 -2.59 -18.90
C GLU A 176 12.85 -3.43 -20.14
N THR A 177 11.70 -4.08 -20.18
CA THR A 177 11.37 -5.04 -21.24
C THR A 177 10.59 -4.44 -22.40
N ASP A 178 10.12 -3.21 -22.26
CA ASP A 178 9.37 -2.51 -23.28
C ASP A 178 10.26 -1.96 -24.40
N ALA A 179 9.64 -1.71 -25.56
CA ALA A 179 10.34 -1.13 -26.68
C ALA A 179 10.64 0.36 -26.42
N PRO A 180 11.83 0.87 -26.80
CA PRO A 180 12.87 0.17 -27.57
C PRO A 180 13.92 -0.56 -26.72
N TYR A 181 13.83 -0.51 -25.40
CA TYR A 181 14.85 -1.03 -24.48
C TYR A 181 15.08 -2.54 -24.62
N ASN A 182 14.02 -3.32 -24.93
CA ASN A 182 14.14 -4.76 -25.20
C ASN A 182 15.14 -5.09 -26.33
N GLN A 183 15.38 -4.16 -27.26
CA GLN A 183 16.36 -4.30 -28.34
C GLN A 183 17.76 -3.80 -27.95
N LEU A 184 17.86 -3.12 -26.80
CA LEU A 184 19.09 -2.53 -26.26
C LEU A 184 19.67 -3.36 -25.10
N GLY A 185 19.16 -4.58 -24.87
CA GLY A 185 19.59 -5.43 -23.78
C GLY A 185 18.66 -5.42 -22.57
N GLY A 186 17.48 -4.84 -22.68
CA GLY A 186 16.43 -4.91 -21.67
C GLY A 186 16.74 -4.10 -20.42
N MET A 187 17.32 -2.89 -20.55
CA MET A 187 17.69 -2.08 -19.39
C MET A 187 17.72 -0.59 -19.72
N ARG A 188 17.56 0.25 -18.68
CA ARG A 188 17.76 1.71 -18.71
C ARG A 188 18.16 2.22 -17.33
N GLN A 189 18.49 3.50 -17.20
CA GLN A 189 18.55 4.11 -15.88
C GLN A 189 17.15 4.47 -15.38
N ILE A 190 16.94 4.33 -14.07
CA ILE A 190 15.70 4.71 -13.37
C ILE A 190 15.56 6.23 -13.37
N ASN A 191 14.34 6.73 -13.57
CA ASN A 191 14.00 8.15 -13.50
C ASN A 191 13.75 8.60 -12.06
N ALA A 192 13.89 9.90 -11.79
CA ALA A 192 13.70 10.47 -10.45
C ALA A 192 12.25 10.35 -9.90
N GLY A 193 11.26 10.09 -10.78
CA GLY A 193 9.86 9.90 -10.39
C GLY A 193 9.48 8.45 -10.13
N GLU A 194 10.35 7.51 -10.46
CA GLU A 194 10.14 6.08 -10.28
C GLU A 194 10.53 5.63 -8.87
N LEU A 195 9.97 4.52 -8.41
CA LEU A 195 10.08 4.10 -7.02
C LEU A 195 10.80 2.77 -6.89
N VAL A 196 11.67 2.67 -5.89
CA VAL A 196 12.39 1.45 -5.56
C VAL A 196 11.78 0.85 -4.28
N LEU A 197 11.41 -0.42 -4.33
CA LEU A 197 10.72 -1.09 -3.25
C LEU A 197 11.65 -1.38 -2.07
N LEU A 198 11.12 -1.27 -0.86
CA LEU A 198 11.87 -1.54 0.39
C LEU A 198 12.42 -2.98 0.44
N THR A 199 11.80 -3.91 -0.27
CA THR A 199 12.20 -5.33 -0.35
C THR A 199 13.46 -5.58 -1.15
N ILE A 200 13.99 -4.58 -1.88
CA ILE A 200 15.22 -4.74 -2.66
C ILE A 200 16.36 -5.25 -1.78
N PRO A 201 17.06 -6.33 -2.16
CA PRO A 201 18.16 -6.85 -1.36
C PRO A 201 19.38 -5.92 -1.44
N MET A 202 19.57 -5.10 -0.40
CA MET A 202 20.65 -4.10 -0.34
C MET A 202 22.05 -4.68 -0.52
N ASP A 203 22.28 -5.94 -0.19
CA ASP A 203 23.54 -6.63 -0.42
C ASP A 203 23.78 -6.86 -1.91
N SER A 204 22.74 -7.04 -2.72
CA SER A 204 22.85 -7.14 -4.16
C SER A 204 23.31 -5.83 -4.81
N ILE A 205 22.85 -4.70 -4.30
CA ILE A 205 23.34 -3.38 -4.73
C ILE A 205 24.79 -3.19 -4.32
N LYS A 206 25.13 -3.46 -3.06
CA LYS A 206 26.48 -3.18 -2.51
C LYS A 206 27.55 -4.12 -3.02
N CYS A 207 27.24 -5.40 -3.25
CA CYS A 207 28.22 -6.45 -3.46
C CYS A 207 28.08 -7.20 -4.78
N ALA A 208 26.90 -7.25 -5.39
CA ALA A 208 26.65 -8.04 -6.61
C ALA A 208 26.53 -7.19 -7.88
N GLY A 209 26.70 -5.87 -7.78
CA GLY A 209 26.71 -4.93 -8.91
C GLY A 209 25.33 -4.57 -9.47
N TRP A 210 24.26 -4.82 -8.68
CA TRP A 210 22.93 -4.37 -9.07
C TRP A 210 22.86 -2.84 -9.13
N GLY A 211 22.15 -2.36 -10.15
CA GLY A 211 22.01 -0.92 -10.41
C GLY A 211 23.22 -0.28 -11.11
N THR A 212 24.30 -1.05 -11.37
CA THR A 212 25.50 -0.59 -12.09
C THR A 212 25.89 -1.51 -13.23
N GLN A 213 26.46 -2.68 -12.93
CA GLN A 213 26.88 -3.70 -13.92
C GLN A 213 25.76 -4.65 -14.31
N LYS A 214 24.75 -4.77 -13.46
CA LYS A 214 23.55 -5.57 -13.68
C LYS A 214 22.34 -4.71 -13.38
N PRO A 215 21.29 -4.79 -14.19
CA PRO A 215 20.06 -4.10 -13.89
C PRO A 215 19.44 -4.64 -12.58
N VAL A 216 18.74 -3.77 -11.85
CA VAL A 216 17.82 -4.18 -10.78
C VAL A 216 16.63 -4.86 -11.45
N PRO A 217 16.22 -6.06 -11.01
CA PRO A 217 15.01 -6.71 -11.54
C PRO A 217 13.76 -5.85 -11.36
N ASP A 218 12.87 -5.95 -12.32
CA ASP A 218 11.63 -5.17 -12.43
C ASP A 218 10.74 -5.31 -11.18
N GLU A 219 10.66 -6.52 -10.62
CA GLU A 219 9.92 -6.81 -9.37
C GLU A 219 10.27 -5.93 -8.15
N TYR A 220 11.37 -5.16 -8.22
CA TYR A 220 11.80 -4.22 -7.16
C TYR A 220 11.62 -2.75 -7.53
N VAL A 221 10.95 -2.46 -8.62
CA VAL A 221 10.79 -1.09 -9.14
C VAL A 221 9.31 -0.88 -9.48
N LEU A 222 8.85 0.35 -9.34
CA LEU A 222 7.63 0.83 -9.99
C LEU A 222 7.99 1.94 -10.95
N ASP A 223 7.67 1.74 -12.21
CA ASP A 223 7.87 2.73 -13.25
C ASP A 223 6.79 3.83 -13.25
N GLU A 224 6.94 4.83 -14.10
CA GLU A 224 5.99 5.95 -14.21
C GLU A 224 4.59 5.49 -14.66
N GLN A 225 4.48 4.44 -15.50
CA GLN A 225 3.21 3.94 -16.01
C GLN A 225 2.45 3.19 -14.92
N GLU A 226 3.15 2.37 -14.16
CA GLU A 226 2.62 1.63 -13.02
C GLU A 226 2.17 2.56 -11.89
N ILE A 227 3.00 3.57 -11.57
CA ILE A 227 2.64 4.62 -10.60
C ILE A 227 1.39 5.37 -11.06
N ALA A 228 1.29 5.70 -12.34
CA ALA A 228 0.11 6.37 -12.89
C ALA A 228 -1.13 5.46 -12.85
N ALA A 229 -0.98 4.16 -13.14
CA ALA A 229 -2.06 3.18 -13.06
C ALA A 229 -2.58 3.03 -11.61
N ILE A 230 -1.68 2.90 -10.64
CA ILE A 230 -2.00 2.84 -9.20
C ILE A 230 -2.75 4.12 -8.77
N THR A 231 -2.22 5.29 -9.12
CA THR A 231 -2.79 6.58 -8.76
C THR A 231 -4.18 6.76 -9.37
N GLY A 232 -4.32 6.44 -10.65
CA GLY A 232 -5.60 6.51 -11.34
C GLY A 232 -6.67 5.58 -10.76
N ALA A 233 -6.28 4.37 -10.38
CA ALA A 233 -7.17 3.43 -9.72
C ALA A 233 -7.65 3.95 -8.36
N ILE A 234 -6.73 4.43 -7.52
CA ILE A 234 -7.06 4.99 -6.20
C ILE A 234 -8.02 6.18 -6.34
N ASP A 235 -7.79 7.07 -7.29
CA ASP A 235 -8.66 8.22 -7.51
C ASP A 235 -10.08 7.79 -7.94
N GLY A 236 -10.20 6.81 -8.83
CA GLY A 236 -11.47 6.22 -9.23
C GLY A 236 -12.19 5.51 -8.07
N TYR A 237 -11.45 4.74 -7.27
CA TYR A 237 -12.02 4.08 -6.08
C TYR A 237 -12.52 5.11 -5.07
N ASN A 238 -11.76 6.16 -4.80
CA ASN A 238 -12.16 7.20 -3.87
C ASN A 238 -13.38 7.99 -4.35
N GLN A 239 -13.53 8.25 -5.66
CA GLN A 239 -14.75 8.81 -6.22
C GLN A 239 -15.95 7.90 -5.97
N THR A 240 -15.78 6.60 -6.16
CA THR A 240 -16.83 5.60 -5.87
C THR A 240 -17.20 5.58 -4.39
N ILE A 241 -16.22 5.53 -3.50
CA ILE A 241 -16.43 5.53 -2.05
C ILE A 241 -17.20 6.79 -1.63
N ALA A 242 -16.76 7.96 -2.07
CA ALA A 242 -17.40 9.23 -1.73
C ALA A 242 -18.86 9.30 -2.23
N GLY A 243 -19.10 8.91 -3.49
CA GLY A 243 -20.45 8.89 -4.06
C GLY A 243 -21.39 7.92 -3.35
N LEU A 244 -20.89 6.75 -2.94
CA LEU A 244 -21.68 5.78 -2.19
C LEU A 244 -21.88 6.22 -0.73
N ALA A 245 -20.88 6.82 -0.08
CA ALA A 245 -21.04 7.38 1.25
C ALA A 245 -22.15 8.44 1.30
N ASP A 246 -22.16 9.34 0.32
CA ASP A 246 -23.24 10.36 0.17
C ASP A 246 -24.60 9.69 -0.09
N GLN A 247 -24.66 8.74 -1.04
CA GLN A 247 -25.89 8.03 -1.37
C GLN A 247 -26.53 7.31 -0.18
N PHE A 248 -25.74 6.74 0.72
CA PHE A 248 -26.21 6.01 1.90
C PHE A 248 -26.22 6.85 3.19
N GLY A 249 -25.87 8.14 3.11
CA GLY A 249 -25.85 9.07 4.27
C GLY A 249 -24.83 8.66 5.34
N LEU A 250 -23.65 8.19 4.94
CA LEU A 250 -22.59 7.68 5.81
C LEU A 250 -21.56 8.77 6.13
N ALA A 251 -20.92 8.65 7.29
CA ALA A 251 -19.79 9.50 7.63
C ALA A 251 -18.59 9.17 6.72
N MET A 252 -18.01 10.19 6.09
CA MET A 252 -16.82 10.04 5.25
C MET A 252 -15.55 10.39 6.03
N VAL A 253 -14.60 9.48 6.05
CA VAL A 253 -13.30 9.64 6.72
C VAL A 253 -12.23 9.87 5.67
N ASP A 254 -11.59 11.04 5.70
CA ASP A 254 -10.57 11.43 4.70
C ASP A 254 -9.17 11.03 5.17
N VAL A 255 -8.86 9.72 5.06
CA VAL A 255 -7.54 9.19 5.35
C VAL A 255 -6.52 9.60 4.29
N LYS A 256 -6.96 9.82 3.03
CA LYS A 256 -6.07 10.29 1.94
C LYS A 256 -5.41 11.61 2.32
N SER A 257 -6.19 12.62 2.68
CA SER A 257 -5.64 13.92 3.10
C SER A 257 -4.84 13.81 4.41
N ARG A 258 -5.23 12.93 5.33
CA ARG A 258 -4.46 12.69 6.56
C ARG A 258 -3.05 12.20 6.26
N MET A 259 -2.89 11.21 5.37
CA MET A 259 -1.59 10.67 5.01
C MET A 259 -0.78 11.65 4.17
N GLN A 260 -1.42 12.44 3.30
CA GLN A 260 -0.76 13.53 2.58
C GLN A 260 -0.17 14.56 3.54
N ASN A 261 -0.95 15.03 4.50
CA ASN A 261 -0.46 15.98 5.51
C ASN A 261 0.70 15.39 6.34
N ALA A 262 0.65 14.09 6.64
CA ALA A 262 1.74 13.41 7.34
C ALA A 262 3.05 13.39 6.51
N ALA A 263 2.93 13.31 5.20
CA ALA A 263 4.06 13.32 4.27
C ALA A 263 4.66 14.73 4.08
N GLU A 264 3.82 15.75 3.99
CA GLU A 264 4.23 17.12 3.67
C GLU A 264 4.71 17.89 4.92
N ASP A 265 3.90 17.89 5.98
CA ASP A 265 4.08 18.76 7.16
C ASP A 265 4.36 17.96 8.45
N GLY A 266 4.16 16.66 8.42
CA GLY A 266 4.08 15.84 9.63
C GLY A 266 2.79 16.11 10.42
N LEU A 267 2.55 15.29 11.43
CA LEU A 267 1.39 15.41 12.31
C LEU A 267 1.86 15.63 13.75
N ARG A 268 0.99 16.22 14.58
CA ARG A 268 1.28 16.38 16.01
C ARG A 268 0.07 15.98 16.84
N PHE A 269 0.26 14.98 17.70
CA PHE A 269 -0.74 14.50 18.65
C PHE A 269 -0.13 14.33 20.05
N ASP A 270 -0.82 14.73 21.08
CA ASP A 270 -0.39 14.62 22.48
C ASP A 270 1.03 15.19 22.73
N GLY A 271 1.44 16.20 21.95
CA GLY A 271 2.77 16.82 22.03
C GLY A 271 3.87 16.08 21.25
N VAL A 272 3.59 14.92 20.65
CA VAL A 272 4.54 14.11 19.87
C VAL A 272 4.35 14.40 18.39
N GLY A 273 5.46 14.48 17.64
CA GLY A 273 5.47 14.58 16.17
C GLY A 273 5.41 13.21 15.52
N TYR A 274 4.68 13.11 14.42
CA TYR A 274 4.58 11.90 13.58
C TYR A 274 4.76 12.28 12.12
N SER A 275 5.42 11.40 11.36
CA SER A 275 5.60 11.56 9.91
C SER A 275 5.59 10.20 9.22
N ILE A 276 5.67 10.20 7.89
CA ILE A 276 5.82 8.98 7.10
C ILE A 276 7.26 8.44 7.07
N GLU A 277 8.22 9.12 7.69
CA GLU A 277 9.62 8.70 7.66
C GLU A 277 9.77 7.27 8.22
N PHE A 278 10.46 6.42 7.46
CA PHE A 278 10.62 5.02 7.85
C PHE A 278 11.38 4.90 9.18
N VAL A 279 10.91 4.05 10.05
CA VAL A 279 11.46 3.78 11.39
C VAL A 279 11.29 4.97 12.36
N SER A 280 11.69 6.18 11.98
CA SER A 280 11.76 7.36 12.88
C SER A 280 10.46 8.16 12.93
N GLY A 281 9.61 8.09 11.89
CA GLY A 281 8.38 8.88 11.77
C GLY A 281 7.23 8.45 12.69
N GLY A 282 7.27 7.23 13.23
CA GLY A 282 6.34 6.72 14.23
C GLY A 282 4.96 6.31 13.71
N LEU A 283 4.58 6.66 12.48
CA LEU A 283 3.28 6.27 11.91
C LEU A 283 3.25 4.84 11.41
N PHE A 284 4.31 4.39 10.74
CA PHE A 284 4.36 3.09 10.06
C PHE A 284 5.20 2.08 10.81
N SER A 285 4.84 0.81 10.72
CA SER A 285 5.59 -0.31 11.27
C SER A 285 6.84 -0.61 10.44
N LEU A 286 7.65 -1.60 10.87
CA LEU A 286 8.91 -1.95 10.20
C LEU A 286 8.73 -2.62 8.84
N ASP A 287 7.52 -2.94 8.42
CA ASP A 287 7.23 -3.38 7.05
C ASP A 287 7.05 -2.20 6.08
N GLY A 288 6.99 -0.96 6.58
CA GLY A 288 6.80 0.24 5.78
C GLY A 288 5.41 0.41 5.17
N VAL A 289 4.48 -0.50 5.45
CA VAL A 289 3.12 -0.57 4.89
C VAL A 289 2.05 -0.35 5.94
N HIS A 290 2.07 -1.15 7.01
CA HIS A 290 1.06 -1.08 8.06
C HIS A 290 1.37 0.03 9.06
N LEU A 291 0.33 0.62 9.62
CA LEU A 291 0.47 1.61 10.68
C LEU A 291 0.93 0.95 12.00
N THR A 292 1.60 1.71 12.85
CA THR A 292 1.81 1.34 14.26
C THR A 292 0.50 1.43 15.04
N GLY A 293 0.48 0.96 16.28
CA GLY A 293 -0.65 1.19 17.18
C GLY A 293 -0.96 2.68 17.35
N GLN A 294 0.06 3.55 17.37
CA GLN A 294 -0.11 5.02 17.40
C GLN A 294 -0.69 5.55 16.08
N GLY A 295 -0.21 5.06 14.94
CA GLY A 295 -0.76 5.41 13.64
C GLY A 295 -2.24 5.02 13.50
N TYR A 296 -2.61 3.82 13.95
CA TYR A 296 -4.02 3.41 13.99
C TYR A 296 -4.85 4.25 14.96
N ALA A 297 -4.30 4.71 16.08
CA ALA A 297 -5.00 5.60 17.01
C ALA A 297 -5.28 6.98 16.38
N ILE A 298 -4.38 7.48 15.53
CA ILE A 298 -4.61 8.72 14.76
C ILE A 298 -5.78 8.51 13.79
N VAL A 299 -5.77 7.44 12.99
CA VAL A 299 -6.87 7.14 12.07
C VAL A 299 -8.19 6.90 12.83
N ALA A 300 -8.15 6.23 13.98
CA ALA A 300 -9.34 6.05 14.83
C ALA A 300 -9.93 7.40 15.26
N ASN A 301 -9.11 8.38 15.58
CA ASN A 301 -9.56 9.74 15.91
C ASN A 301 -10.18 10.44 14.68
N ASP A 302 -9.72 10.18 13.46
CA ASP A 302 -10.36 10.69 12.25
C ASP A 302 -11.75 10.06 12.05
N PHE A 303 -11.89 8.73 12.29
CA PHE A 303 -13.20 8.08 12.30
C PHE A 303 -14.13 8.69 13.36
N ILE A 304 -13.65 8.85 14.59
CA ILE A 304 -14.44 9.46 15.69
C ILE A 304 -14.90 10.85 15.29
N LYS A 305 -14.01 11.68 14.74
CA LYS A 305 -14.36 13.03 14.29
C LYS A 305 -15.43 13.00 13.21
N ALA A 306 -15.27 12.19 12.17
CA ALA A 306 -16.24 12.08 11.07
C ALA A 306 -17.63 11.62 11.58
N ILE A 307 -17.64 10.65 12.50
CA ILE A 307 -18.87 10.15 13.14
C ILE A 307 -19.55 11.25 13.95
N ASN A 308 -18.80 11.95 14.80
CA ASN A 308 -19.34 13.04 15.62
C ASN A 308 -19.92 14.14 14.75
N ASP A 309 -19.21 14.57 13.73
CA ASP A 309 -19.63 15.64 12.81
C ASP A 309 -20.90 15.24 12.02
N THR A 310 -20.97 13.98 11.54
CA THR A 310 -22.10 13.53 10.71
C THR A 310 -23.35 13.22 11.51
N TYR A 311 -23.21 12.62 12.68
CA TYR A 311 -24.34 12.11 13.46
C TYR A 311 -24.65 12.94 14.70
N ASN A 312 -23.97 14.06 14.91
CA ASN A 312 -24.05 14.89 16.11
C ASN A 312 -23.84 14.06 17.39
N ALA A 313 -22.81 13.17 17.34
CA ALA A 313 -22.41 12.33 18.45
C ALA A 313 -21.31 13.01 19.29
N GLU A 314 -21.04 12.49 20.47
CA GLU A 314 -20.02 13.00 21.41
C GLU A 314 -19.06 11.88 21.83
N ILE A 315 -18.54 11.11 20.85
CA ILE A 315 -17.58 10.05 21.12
C ILE A 315 -16.23 10.71 21.46
N PRO A 316 -15.63 10.39 22.63
CA PRO A 316 -14.35 10.96 23.00
C PRO A 316 -13.22 10.41 22.12
N THR A 317 -12.25 11.27 21.75
CA THR A 317 -11.04 10.85 21.08
C THR A 317 -10.13 10.03 22.01
N VAL A 318 -9.28 9.19 21.40
CA VAL A 318 -8.28 8.42 22.15
C VAL A 318 -6.96 9.20 22.21
N SER A 319 -6.22 9.04 23.31
CA SER A 319 -4.85 9.54 23.41
C SER A 319 -3.93 8.65 22.62
N VAL A 320 -3.26 9.20 21.61
CA VAL A 320 -2.41 8.48 20.67
C VAL A 320 -1.21 7.85 21.40
N THR A 321 -0.61 8.56 22.34
CA THR A 321 0.58 8.11 23.07
C THR A 321 0.33 6.94 24.03
N ARG A 322 -0.92 6.53 24.24
CA ARG A 322 -1.26 5.32 25.02
C ARG A 322 -1.09 4.02 24.22
N TYR A 323 -0.94 4.11 22.92
CA TYR A 323 -0.78 2.95 22.04
C TYR A 323 0.70 2.71 21.72
N SER A 324 1.03 1.49 21.33
CA SER A 324 2.41 1.12 21.01
C SER A 324 2.89 1.78 19.72
N GLY A 325 4.07 2.37 19.74
CA GLY A 325 4.85 2.74 18.58
C GLY A 325 5.85 1.63 18.21
N ILE A 326 6.90 1.99 17.46
CA ILE A 326 8.03 1.09 17.22
C ILE A 326 8.82 0.98 18.51
N HIS A 327 9.06 -0.24 18.94
CA HIS A 327 9.98 -0.52 20.05
C HIS A 327 11.32 -1.01 19.49
N PHE A 328 12.37 -0.31 19.81
CA PHE A 328 13.73 -0.80 19.54
C PHE A 328 14.16 -1.71 20.70
N PRO A 329 14.87 -2.81 20.42
CA PRO A 329 15.38 -3.71 21.44
C PRO A 329 16.45 -3.06 22.31
#